data_e3a310720bb04a42d18e5d86b3465423
#
_entry.id   e3a310720bb04a42d18e5d86b3465423
#
_cell.length_a   1.000
_cell.length_b   1.000
_cell.length_c   1.000
_cell.angle_alpha   90.00
_cell.angle_beta   90.00
_cell.angle_gamma   90.00
#
_symmetry.space_group_name_H-M   'P 1'
#
loop_
_entity.id
_entity.type
_entity.pdbx_description
1 polymer ?
#
loop_
_entity_poly.entity_id
_entity_poly.type
_entity_poly.pdbx_seq_one_letter_code
_entity_poly.pdbx_strand_id
1 'polypeptide(L)'
;MTLRKPGRETDLEVKKWLNTNVSPSFCMAKWRNATIWLGSGMTTSCHHPPAHEIDVTELQSNPAAIHNTSQKKKDRHNMLVGQRPAGCEYCWKIEDIGPDSISDRVHKSVIYDEEDVNYV
;
A
#
# COMPACT_ATOMS: atom_id res chain seq x y z
N MET A 1 4.97 -3.87 -17.13
CA MET A 1 6.13 -4.56 -16.52
C MET A 1 5.73 -5.19 -15.21
N THR A 2 6.28 -6.33 -14.89
CA THR A 2 6.02 -7.01 -13.62
C THR A 2 7.33 -7.18 -12.87
N LEU A 3 7.40 -6.71 -11.63
CA LEU A 3 8.51 -7.00 -10.72
C LEU A 3 8.16 -8.27 -9.96
N ARG A 4 9.04 -9.24 -10.02
CA ARG A 4 8.94 -10.48 -9.26
C ARG A 4 10.23 -10.72 -8.51
N LYS A 5 10.09 -11.31 -7.33
CA LYS A 5 11.22 -11.81 -6.55
C LYS A 5 11.38 -13.30 -6.83
N PRO A 6 12.17 -13.71 -7.82
CA PRO A 6 12.28 -15.12 -8.23
C PRO A 6 13.16 -15.97 -7.31
N GLY A 7 13.40 -15.54 -6.09
CA GLY A 7 14.25 -16.22 -5.13
C GLY A 7 15.71 -15.86 -5.20
N ARG A 8 16.14 -15.15 -6.25
CA ARG A 8 17.55 -14.71 -6.42
C ARG A 8 17.75 -13.24 -6.11
N GLU A 9 16.66 -12.46 -6.10
CA GLU A 9 16.74 -11.06 -5.78
C GLU A 9 16.64 -10.88 -4.26
N THR A 10 17.48 -10.01 -3.73
CA THR A 10 17.43 -9.66 -2.32
C THR A 10 16.32 -8.62 -2.09
N ASP A 11 15.81 -8.56 -0.85
CA ASP A 11 14.84 -7.52 -0.48
C ASP A 11 15.40 -6.10 -0.71
N LEU A 12 16.70 -5.93 -0.52
CA LEU A 12 17.35 -4.65 -0.76
C LEU A 12 17.32 -4.26 -2.23
N GLU A 13 17.51 -5.20 -3.14
CA GLU A 13 17.39 -4.96 -4.58
C GLU A 13 15.97 -4.58 -4.96
N VAL A 14 14.98 -5.27 -4.40
CA VAL A 14 13.56 -4.93 -4.60
C VAL A 14 13.28 -3.51 -4.10
N LYS A 15 13.76 -3.17 -2.90
CA LYS A 15 13.59 -1.82 -2.35
C LYS A 15 14.19 -0.75 -3.25
N LYS A 16 15.40 -0.96 -3.73
CA LYS A 16 16.07 -0.02 -4.64
C LYS A 16 15.31 0.14 -5.94
N TRP A 17 14.82 -0.95 -6.49
CA TRP A 17 14.03 -0.92 -7.71
C TRP A 17 12.73 -0.12 -7.53
N LEU A 18 11.99 -0.38 -6.45
CA LEU A 18 10.75 0.32 -6.13
C LEU A 18 10.99 1.82 -5.97
N ASN A 19 12.00 2.18 -5.18
CA ASN A 19 12.30 3.58 -4.88
C ASN A 19 12.72 4.36 -6.12
N THR A 20 13.38 3.71 -7.06
CA THR A 20 13.86 4.33 -8.30
C THR A 20 12.78 4.38 -9.37
N ASN A 21 12.00 3.31 -9.53
CA ASN A 21 11.11 3.16 -10.68
C ASN A 21 9.65 3.49 -10.38
N VAL A 22 9.24 3.42 -9.12
CA VAL A 22 7.87 3.76 -8.71
C VAL A 22 7.88 4.98 -7.79
N SER A 23 8.18 4.78 -6.51
CA SER A 23 8.35 5.87 -5.56
C SER A 23 8.92 5.34 -4.24
N PRO A 24 9.58 6.21 -3.43
CA PRO A 24 10.13 5.79 -2.14
C PRO A 24 9.05 5.52 -1.07
N SER A 25 7.78 5.76 -1.37
CA SER A 25 6.67 5.49 -0.45
C SER A 25 5.69 4.44 -0.97
N PHE A 26 5.99 3.78 -2.08
CA PHE A 26 5.10 2.81 -2.70
C PHE A 26 5.01 1.52 -1.90
N CYS A 27 3.77 1.00 -1.73
CA CYS A 27 3.50 -0.33 -1.20
C CYS A 27 2.36 -0.99 -1.98
N MET A 28 2.64 -2.11 -2.61
CA MET A 28 1.66 -2.83 -3.44
C MET A 28 0.45 -3.33 -2.64
N ALA A 29 0.58 -3.48 -1.33
CA ALA A 29 -0.55 -3.88 -0.47
C ALA A 29 -1.73 -2.91 -0.58
N LYS A 30 -1.49 -1.63 -0.86
CA LYS A 30 -2.56 -0.65 -1.03
C LYS A 30 -3.42 -0.91 -2.27
N TRP A 31 -2.91 -1.66 -3.22
CA TRP A 31 -3.64 -2.02 -4.44
C TRP A 31 -4.25 -3.42 -4.38
N ARG A 32 -3.62 -4.34 -3.65
CA ARG A 32 -3.98 -5.76 -3.70
C ARG A 32 -4.71 -6.28 -2.48
N ASN A 33 -4.59 -5.61 -1.34
CA ASN A 33 -5.15 -6.10 -0.08
C ASN A 33 -6.31 -5.24 0.38
N ALA A 34 -7.34 -5.90 0.89
CA ALA A 34 -8.46 -5.24 1.56
C ALA A 34 -8.96 -6.14 2.67
N THR A 35 -9.11 -5.60 3.85
CA THR A 35 -9.77 -6.24 4.98
C THR A 35 -10.96 -5.40 5.39
N ILE A 36 -12.09 -6.05 5.58
CA ILE A 36 -13.35 -5.39 5.93
C ILE A 36 -13.92 -6.06 7.17
N TRP A 37 -14.14 -5.28 8.22
CA TRP A 37 -14.81 -5.75 9.43
C TRP A 37 -16.28 -5.32 9.37
N LEU A 38 -17.15 -6.23 8.95
CA LEU A 38 -18.56 -5.94 8.74
C LEU A 38 -19.26 -5.50 10.02
N GLY A 39 -18.90 -6.09 11.16
CA GLY A 39 -19.52 -5.76 12.43
C GLY A 39 -19.26 -4.33 12.92
N SER A 40 -18.15 -3.73 12.52
CA SER A 40 -17.77 -2.38 12.93
C SER A 40 -17.83 -1.35 11.80
N GLY A 41 -17.98 -1.80 10.54
CA GLY A 41 -17.95 -0.90 9.40
C GLY A 41 -16.56 -0.31 9.12
N MET A 42 -15.51 -1.03 9.47
CA MET A 42 -14.13 -0.57 9.34
C MET A 42 -13.40 -1.33 8.23
N THR A 43 -12.37 -0.72 7.68
CA THR A 43 -11.55 -1.33 6.63
C THR A 43 -10.11 -0.86 6.70
N THR A 44 -9.22 -1.65 6.10
CA THR A 44 -7.81 -1.29 5.89
C THR A 44 -7.24 -2.08 4.71
N SER A 45 -6.11 -1.64 4.18
CA SER A 45 -5.38 -2.37 3.12
C SER A 45 -4.25 -3.22 3.68
N CYS A 46 -3.83 -2.97 4.92
CA CYS A 46 -2.73 -3.69 5.57
C CYS A 46 -3.06 -3.77 7.05
N HIS A 47 -2.50 -4.77 7.74
CA HIS A 47 -2.77 -4.91 9.19
C HIS A 47 -1.96 -3.92 10.06
N HIS A 48 -0.97 -3.24 9.52
CA HIS A 48 -0.16 -2.29 10.28
C HIS A 48 -0.85 -0.94 10.51
N PRO A 49 -1.45 -0.28 9.50
CA PRO A 49 -2.14 0.98 9.75
C PRO A 49 -3.45 0.76 10.50
N PRO A 50 -3.90 1.75 11.28
CA PRO A 50 -5.20 1.66 11.92
C PRO A 50 -6.31 1.54 10.86
N ALA A 51 -7.34 0.77 11.19
CA ALA A 51 -8.53 0.68 10.35
C ALA A 51 -9.27 2.01 10.36
N HIS A 52 -9.93 2.34 9.26
CA HIS A 52 -10.77 3.53 9.16
C HIS A 52 -12.20 3.16 8.81
N GLU A 53 -13.13 4.07 9.08
CA GLU A 53 -14.54 3.84 8.82
C GLU A 53 -14.86 3.86 7.32
N ILE A 54 -15.75 2.98 6.91
CA ILE A 54 -16.36 3.04 5.58
C ILE A 54 -17.47 4.09 5.65
N ASP A 55 -17.38 5.12 4.83
CA ASP A 55 -18.39 6.17 4.79
C ASP A 55 -19.69 5.65 4.14
N VAL A 56 -20.73 5.55 4.94
CA VAL A 56 -22.04 5.05 4.48
C VAL A 56 -22.62 5.92 3.36
N THR A 57 -22.40 7.22 3.41
CA THR A 57 -22.87 8.15 2.38
C THR A 57 -22.14 7.90 1.06
N GLU A 58 -20.83 7.69 1.10
CA GLU A 58 -20.08 7.33 -0.08
C GLU A 58 -20.52 5.97 -0.63
N LEU A 59 -20.78 5.01 0.26
CA LEU A 59 -21.20 3.66 -0.12
C LEU A 59 -22.53 3.68 -0.87
N GLN A 60 -23.45 4.57 -0.51
CA GLN A 60 -24.75 4.70 -1.17
C GLN A 60 -24.62 5.13 -2.63
N SER A 61 -23.66 5.99 -2.94
CA SER A 61 -23.43 6.46 -4.32
C SER A 61 -22.42 5.61 -5.08
N ASN A 62 -21.55 4.88 -4.37
CA ASN A 62 -20.52 4.06 -4.96
C ASN A 62 -20.34 2.77 -4.15
N PRO A 63 -20.97 1.65 -4.57
CA PRO A 63 -20.84 0.38 -3.83
C PRO A 63 -19.39 -0.12 -3.66
N ALA A 64 -18.50 0.24 -4.56
CA ALA A 64 -17.09 -0.13 -4.45
C ALA A 64 -16.40 0.50 -3.23
N ALA A 65 -16.99 1.53 -2.62
CA ALA A 65 -16.46 2.15 -1.41
C ALA A 65 -16.41 1.20 -0.20
N ILE A 66 -17.04 0.03 -0.28
CA ILE A 66 -16.90 -0.98 0.78
C ILE A 66 -15.45 -1.48 0.91
N HIS A 67 -14.72 -1.53 -0.20
CA HIS A 67 -13.31 -1.95 -0.21
C HIS A 67 -12.36 -0.89 -0.75
N ASN A 68 -12.88 0.13 -1.42
CA ASN A 68 -12.07 1.17 -2.08
C ASN A 68 -12.54 2.56 -1.63
N THR A 69 -12.27 2.86 -0.37
CA THR A 69 -12.66 4.13 0.25
C THR A 69 -11.88 5.31 -0.30
N SER A 70 -12.39 6.52 -0.08
CA SER A 70 -11.70 7.77 -0.43
C SER A 70 -10.33 7.85 0.25
N GLN A 71 -10.21 7.37 1.49
CA GLN A 71 -8.92 7.36 2.17
C GLN A 71 -7.92 6.42 1.50
N LYS A 72 -8.36 5.24 1.08
CA LYS A 72 -7.47 4.31 0.36
C LYS A 72 -6.99 4.91 -0.96
N LYS A 73 -7.89 5.58 -1.69
CA LYS A 73 -7.54 6.27 -2.93
C LYS A 73 -6.50 7.37 -2.70
N LYS A 74 -6.69 8.16 -1.65
CA LYS A 74 -5.75 9.20 -1.27
C LYS A 74 -4.38 8.62 -0.90
N ASP A 75 -4.37 7.54 -0.12
CA ASP A 75 -3.13 6.88 0.28
C ASP A 75 -2.37 6.35 -0.94
N ARG A 76 -3.08 5.72 -1.89
CA ARG A 76 -2.45 5.25 -3.12
C ARG A 76 -1.88 6.39 -3.95
N HIS A 77 -2.63 7.47 -4.09
CA HIS A 77 -2.13 8.65 -4.80
C HIS A 77 -0.84 9.18 -4.15
N ASN A 78 -0.83 9.32 -2.83
CA ASN A 78 0.34 9.78 -2.09
C ASN A 78 1.54 8.85 -2.31
N MET A 79 1.32 7.55 -2.31
CA MET A 79 2.38 6.57 -2.56
C MET A 79 2.98 6.68 -3.96
N LEU A 80 2.19 7.06 -4.96
CA LEU A 80 2.68 7.22 -6.32
C LEU A 80 3.52 8.49 -6.49
N VAL A 81 3.26 9.53 -5.70
CA VAL A 81 3.99 10.80 -5.78
C VAL A 81 5.09 10.95 -4.72
N GLY A 82 5.43 9.88 -4.04
CA GLY A 82 6.53 9.87 -3.08
C GLY A 82 6.18 10.40 -1.70
N GLN A 83 4.90 10.57 -1.39
CA GLN A 83 4.45 11.01 -0.09
C GLN A 83 4.06 9.81 0.77
N ARG A 84 4.44 9.84 2.04
CA ARG A 84 4.18 8.76 2.98
C ARG A 84 2.80 8.93 3.61
N PRO A 85 1.87 7.96 3.42
CA PRO A 85 0.63 7.96 4.20
C PRO A 85 0.93 7.84 5.69
N ALA A 86 0.29 8.67 6.50
CA ALA A 86 0.55 8.69 7.95
C ALA A 86 0.22 7.36 8.63
N GLY A 87 -0.80 6.65 8.16
CA GLY A 87 -1.19 5.37 8.72
C GLY A 87 -0.16 4.26 8.58
N CYS A 88 0.81 4.41 7.69
CA CYS A 88 1.86 3.42 7.44
C CYS A 88 3.13 3.67 8.26
N GLU A 89 3.01 4.33 9.40
CA GLU A 89 4.13 4.70 10.26
C GLU A 89 5.00 3.52 10.67
N TYR A 90 4.42 2.34 10.85
CA TYR A 90 5.18 1.13 11.17
C TYR A 90 6.31 0.87 10.17
N CYS A 91 6.00 0.95 8.88
CA CYS A 91 7.00 0.75 7.83
C CYS A 91 8.00 1.90 7.76
N TRP A 92 7.53 3.14 7.92
CA TRP A 92 8.40 4.30 7.84
C TRP A 92 9.42 4.33 8.96
N LYS A 93 9.02 3.95 10.18
CA LYS A 93 9.95 3.88 11.32
C LYS A 93 11.07 2.87 11.07
N ILE A 94 10.75 1.74 10.45
CA ILE A 94 11.76 0.73 10.13
C ILE A 94 12.71 1.26 9.05
N GLU A 95 12.17 1.84 7.99
CA GLU A 95 13.00 2.32 6.88
C GLU A 95 13.87 3.52 7.28
N ASP A 96 13.41 4.33 8.22
CA ASP A 96 14.18 5.48 8.70
C ASP A 96 15.36 5.10 9.60
N ILE A 97 15.48 3.84 9.99
CA ILE A 97 16.66 3.35 10.71
C ILE A 97 17.91 3.47 9.83
N GLY A 98 17.77 3.20 8.53
CA GLY A 98 18.88 3.31 7.60
C GLY A 98 18.50 2.83 6.19
N PRO A 99 19.38 3.12 5.20
CA PRO A 99 19.07 2.79 3.79
C PRO A 99 18.97 1.28 3.53
N ASP A 100 19.59 0.45 4.38
CA ASP A 100 19.56 -1.00 4.24
C ASP A 100 18.44 -1.65 5.06
N SER A 101 17.62 -0.87 5.74
CA SER A 101 16.50 -1.38 6.53
C SER A 101 15.33 -1.71 5.62
N ILE A 102 14.77 -2.92 5.80
CA ILE A 102 13.69 -3.45 4.98
C ILE A 102 12.40 -3.51 5.79
N SER A 103 11.37 -2.83 5.31
CA SER A 103 10.04 -2.88 5.90
C SER A 103 9.10 -3.82 5.14
N ASP A 104 7.93 -4.08 5.71
CA ASP A 104 6.93 -4.94 5.07
C ASP A 104 6.43 -4.41 3.73
N ARG A 105 6.50 -3.10 3.47
CA ARG A 105 6.10 -2.58 2.16
C ARG A 105 6.94 -3.19 1.04
N VAL A 106 8.22 -3.48 1.32
CA VAL A 106 9.11 -4.14 0.35
C VAL A 106 8.67 -5.58 0.14
N HIS A 107 8.45 -6.33 1.23
CA HIS A 107 8.00 -7.72 1.14
C HIS A 107 6.67 -7.84 0.41
N LYS A 108 5.74 -6.94 0.67
CA LYS A 108 4.41 -6.94 0.03
C LYS A 108 4.43 -6.46 -1.41
N SER A 109 5.54 -5.90 -1.86
CA SER A 109 5.71 -5.39 -3.23
C SER A 109 6.62 -6.27 -4.09
N VAL A 110 6.99 -7.47 -3.64
CA VAL A 110 7.86 -8.38 -4.41
C VAL A 110 7.26 -8.83 -5.74
N ILE A 111 5.96 -8.69 -5.90
CA ILE A 111 5.27 -8.88 -7.17
C ILE A 111 4.61 -7.55 -7.50
N TYR A 112 5.16 -6.85 -8.46
CA TYR A 112 4.64 -5.58 -8.93
C TYR A 112 4.06 -5.74 -10.33
N ASP A 113 2.82 -5.29 -10.52
CA ASP A 113 2.15 -5.33 -11.81
C ASP A 113 1.59 -3.93 -12.11
N GLU A 114 2.06 -3.32 -13.21
CA GLU A 114 1.63 -1.99 -13.63
C GLU A 114 0.11 -1.90 -13.86
N GLU A 115 -0.51 -2.98 -14.31
CA GLU A 115 -1.96 -2.99 -14.52
C GLU A 115 -2.73 -2.76 -13.23
N ASP A 116 -2.26 -3.33 -12.12
CA ASP A 116 -2.90 -3.15 -10.82
C ASP A 116 -2.83 -1.70 -10.34
N VAL A 117 -1.74 -1.01 -10.66
CA VAL A 117 -1.52 0.37 -10.21
C VAL A 117 -2.43 1.38 -10.90
N ASN A 118 -2.97 1.03 -12.06
CA ASN A 118 -3.92 1.89 -12.78
C ASN A 118 -5.27 2.00 -12.08
N TYR A 119 -5.56 1.15 -11.10
CA TYR A 119 -6.77 1.20 -10.28
C TYR A 119 -6.53 2.03 -9.02
N VAL A 120 -6.63 3.30 -9.14
CA VAL A 120 -6.53 4.19 -7.97
C VAL A 120 -7.90 4.49 -7.36
#